data_0698068a4c9fdc14c6d0d303f688382a
#
_entry.id   0698068a4c9fdc14c6d0d303f688382a
#
_cell.length_a   1.000
_cell.length_b   1.000
_cell.length_c   1.000
_cell.angle_alpha   90.00
_cell.angle_beta   90.00
_cell.angle_gamma   90.00
#
_symmetry.space_group_name_H-M   'P 1'
#
loop_
_entity.id
_entity.type
_entity.pdbx_description
1 polymer ?
#
loop_
_entity_poly.entity_id
_entity_poly.type
_entity_poly.pdbx_seq_one_letter_code
_entity_poly.pdbx_strand_id
1 'polypeptide(L)'
;QVAGNQTNKGVAIICQSGTIGNTISFNHRSLPIGYIISLGNQAKLSIEDTIEYTLKDKRVTAIGIYAEGFTSIDKLIRVFKISKEKKIPIAIVKVGRSKVASETILTHTGSLSGKENIYDALFKRMGVARCETLSELTELLKYFHTHGVISNDQISIMGPSGGDMAMLGDAAETLNLKFGKIKPQIKNDLKKVNHPGVIVSNPFDMQTYNWNDPDNIEKTFKIFFKNNFSSISLMLDFPNMEKCDTDEWDAIVDKFIKVAKKYKNGSLISSLSDTMPKHIRDKCINNGISPLQGMK
;
A
#
# COMPACT_ATOMS: atom_id res chain seq x y z
N GLN A 1 -2.25 24.72 -11.42
CA GLN A 1 -1.17 24.67 -10.42
C GLN A 1 -1.76 24.09 -9.13
N VAL A 2 -1.26 22.96 -8.66
CA VAL A 2 -1.71 22.34 -7.42
C VAL A 2 -0.73 22.76 -6.34
N ALA A 3 -1.22 23.44 -5.31
CA ALA A 3 -0.44 23.77 -4.12
C ALA A 3 -0.55 22.63 -3.11
N GLY A 4 0.57 22.15 -2.61
CA GLY A 4 0.65 21.13 -1.56
C GLY A 4 1.72 21.47 -0.56
N ASN A 5 1.70 20.82 0.59
CA ASN A 5 2.75 20.94 1.58
C ASN A 5 4.04 20.29 1.05
N GLN A 6 5.17 20.91 1.31
CA GLN A 6 6.46 20.29 0.99
C GLN A 6 6.70 19.06 1.87
N THR A 7 7.17 17.98 1.25
CA THR A 7 7.60 16.79 1.96
C THR A 7 9.10 16.56 1.77
N ASN A 8 9.78 16.15 2.83
CA ASN A 8 11.21 15.82 2.77
C ASN A 8 11.50 14.56 1.95
N LYS A 9 10.56 13.62 1.92
CA LYS A 9 10.58 12.40 1.12
C LYS A 9 9.16 12.09 0.67
N GLY A 10 9.00 11.59 -0.53
CA GLY A 10 7.67 11.27 -1.07
C GLY A 10 7.75 10.43 -2.32
N VAL A 11 6.59 10.08 -2.85
CA VAL A 11 6.46 9.34 -4.10
C VAL A 11 6.52 10.28 -5.30
N ALA A 12 7.02 9.80 -6.44
CA ALA A 12 6.91 10.49 -7.71
C ALA A 12 5.74 9.90 -8.50
N ILE A 13 4.82 10.74 -8.93
CA ILE A 13 3.68 10.37 -9.78
C ILE A 13 3.97 10.85 -11.19
N ILE A 14 3.96 9.93 -12.17
CA ILE A 14 4.19 10.19 -13.58
C ILE A 14 2.92 9.83 -14.34
N CYS A 15 2.27 10.80 -14.97
CA CYS A 15 1.01 10.61 -15.66
C CYS A 15 1.08 11.05 -17.12
N GLN A 16 0.54 10.24 -18.04
CA GLN A 16 0.24 10.72 -19.41
C GLN A 16 -0.96 11.67 -19.43
N SER A 17 -1.93 11.45 -18.52
CA SER A 17 -3.08 12.34 -18.39
C SER A 17 -2.86 13.40 -17.30
N GLY A 18 -3.01 14.68 -17.67
CA GLY A 18 -2.96 15.80 -16.72
C GLY A 18 -4.11 15.75 -15.70
N THR A 19 -5.30 15.38 -16.16
CA THR A 19 -6.47 15.25 -15.29
C THR A 19 -6.27 14.15 -14.24
N ILE A 20 -5.71 13.00 -14.61
CA ILE A 20 -5.40 11.92 -13.66
C ILE A 20 -4.34 12.38 -12.64
N GLY A 21 -3.32 13.12 -13.07
CA GLY A 21 -2.34 13.73 -12.17
C GLY A 21 -3.00 14.64 -11.14
N ASN A 22 -3.91 15.50 -11.58
CA ASN A 22 -4.71 16.36 -10.68
C ASN A 22 -5.58 15.54 -9.73
N THR A 23 -6.28 14.51 -10.23
CA THR A 23 -7.12 13.63 -9.41
C THR A 23 -6.30 12.98 -8.28
N ILE A 24 -5.11 12.48 -8.59
CA ILE A 24 -4.22 11.91 -7.58
C ILE A 24 -3.78 12.98 -6.57
N SER A 25 -3.52 14.21 -7.03
CA SER A 25 -3.12 15.30 -6.13
C SER A 25 -4.23 15.76 -5.17
N PHE A 26 -5.48 15.56 -5.55
CA PHE A 26 -6.66 15.91 -4.73
C PHE A 26 -7.03 14.81 -3.73
N ASN A 27 -6.28 13.69 -3.71
CA ASN A 27 -6.62 12.60 -2.80
C ASN A 27 -6.54 13.02 -1.32
N HIS A 28 -7.44 12.46 -0.53
CA HIS A 28 -7.49 12.65 0.92
C HIS A 28 -6.95 11.43 1.68
N ARG A 29 -6.00 10.68 1.09
CA ARG A 29 -5.51 9.40 1.63
C ARG A 29 -4.16 9.48 2.34
N SER A 30 -3.66 10.70 2.56
CA SER A 30 -2.36 10.98 3.21
C SER A 30 -1.15 10.36 2.47
N LEU A 31 -1.23 10.23 1.13
CA LEU A 31 -0.08 9.82 0.32
C LEU A 31 0.96 10.96 0.29
N PRO A 32 2.21 10.75 0.74
CA PRO A 32 3.26 11.76 0.67
C PRO A 32 3.77 11.91 -0.76
N ILE A 33 3.28 12.92 -1.48
CA ILE A 33 3.63 13.16 -2.88
C ILE A 33 4.78 14.17 -2.95
N GLY A 34 5.92 13.74 -3.51
CA GLY A 34 7.07 14.60 -3.78
C GLY A 34 7.04 15.23 -5.17
N TYR A 35 6.53 14.49 -6.17
CA TYR A 35 6.43 14.94 -7.55
C TYR A 35 5.10 14.51 -8.17
N ILE A 36 4.52 15.41 -8.98
CA ILE A 36 3.48 15.08 -9.98
C ILE A 36 3.96 15.62 -11.31
N ILE A 37 4.16 14.74 -12.27
CA ILE A 37 4.70 15.05 -13.59
C ILE A 37 3.69 14.58 -14.63
N SER A 38 3.14 15.52 -15.39
CA SER A 38 2.24 15.23 -16.51
C SER A 38 2.99 15.35 -17.83
N LEU A 39 2.95 14.31 -18.64
CA LEU A 39 3.70 14.18 -19.89
C LEU A 39 2.85 14.35 -21.14
N GLY A 40 1.51 14.30 -21.02
CA GLY A 40 0.61 14.32 -22.16
C GLY A 40 0.94 13.19 -23.14
N ASN A 41 1.06 13.53 -24.42
CA ASN A 41 1.37 12.60 -25.50
C ASN A 41 2.86 12.19 -25.60
N GLN A 42 3.68 12.55 -24.62
CA GLN A 42 5.13 12.24 -24.60
C GLN A 42 5.94 12.82 -25.77
N ALA A 43 5.53 13.98 -26.30
CA ALA A 43 6.14 14.56 -27.49
C ALA A 43 7.63 14.92 -27.33
N LYS A 44 8.09 15.27 -26.13
CA LYS A 44 9.49 15.62 -25.84
C LYS A 44 10.14 14.72 -24.80
N LEU A 45 9.43 14.42 -23.73
CA LEU A 45 9.90 13.57 -22.63
C LEU A 45 9.01 12.35 -22.53
N SER A 46 9.62 11.18 -22.48
CA SER A 46 8.91 9.93 -22.28
C SER A 46 8.73 9.60 -20.79
N ILE A 47 7.87 8.64 -20.50
CA ILE A 47 7.75 8.05 -19.16
C ILE A 47 9.11 7.52 -18.72
N GLU A 48 9.83 6.83 -19.60
CA GLU A 48 11.12 6.22 -19.35
C GLU A 48 12.18 7.25 -18.97
N ASP A 49 12.25 8.38 -19.70
CA ASP A 49 13.17 9.47 -19.37
C ASP A 49 12.84 10.09 -18.01
N THR A 50 11.56 10.21 -17.70
CA THR A 50 11.09 10.75 -16.42
C THR A 50 11.35 9.81 -15.24
N ILE A 51 11.18 8.51 -15.42
CA ILE A 51 11.59 7.51 -14.42
C ILE A 51 13.09 7.66 -14.13
N GLU A 52 13.93 7.71 -15.18
CA GLU A 52 15.38 7.85 -15.02
C GLU A 52 15.76 9.12 -14.27
N TYR A 53 15.08 10.22 -14.53
CA TYR A 53 15.27 11.48 -13.81
C TYR A 53 14.89 11.37 -12.34
N THR A 54 13.70 10.86 -12.04
CA THR A 54 13.21 10.75 -10.66
C THR A 54 14.02 9.77 -9.83
N LEU A 55 14.58 8.71 -10.42
CA LEU A 55 15.48 7.78 -9.75
C LEU A 55 16.82 8.39 -9.30
N LYS A 56 17.18 9.60 -9.77
CA LYS A 56 18.37 10.33 -9.31
C LYS A 56 18.13 11.12 -8.02
N ASP A 57 16.88 11.42 -7.69
CA ASP A 57 16.54 12.16 -6.49
C ASP A 57 16.38 11.22 -5.27
N LYS A 58 17.23 11.41 -4.28
CA LYS A 58 17.23 10.62 -3.03
C LYS A 58 15.96 10.80 -2.16
N ARG A 59 15.13 11.80 -2.47
CA ARG A 59 13.86 12.05 -1.78
C ARG A 59 12.75 11.15 -2.30
N VAL A 60 12.88 10.58 -3.51
CA VAL A 60 11.88 9.70 -4.10
C VAL A 60 11.95 8.33 -3.44
N THR A 61 10.85 7.90 -2.86
CA THR A 61 10.71 6.64 -2.14
C THR A 61 10.03 5.53 -2.95
N ALA A 62 9.17 5.91 -3.88
CA ALA A 62 8.51 5.02 -4.84
C ALA A 62 8.06 5.82 -6.06
N ILE A 63 7.75 5.14 -7.16
CA ILE A 63 7.24 5.77 -8.39
C ILE A 63 5.89 5.16 -8.73
N GLY A 64 4.87 6.01 -8.88
CA GLY A 64 3.54 5.67 -9.38
C GLY A 64 3.38 6.16 -10.82
N ILE A 65 2.86 5.30 -11.69
CA ILE A 65 2.72 5.61 -13.11
C ILE A 65 1.29 5.38 -13.56
N TYR A 66 0.72 6.37 -14.28
CA TYR A 66 -0.45 6.18 -15.11
C TYR A 66 -0.02 6.24 -16.57
N ALA A 67 -0.15 5.15 -17.31
CA ALA A 67 0.35 5.01 -18.67
C ALA A 67 -0.73 4.51 -19.65
N GLU A 68 -0.78 5.14 -20.82
CA GLU A 68 -1.53 4.68 -21.99
C GLU A 68 -0.62 3.88 -22.93
N GLY A 69 0.66 4.25 -23.02
CA GLY A 69 1.68 3.58 -23.80
C GLY A 69 3.10 4.00 -23.39
N PHE A 70 4.09 3.28 -23.89
CA PHE A 70 5.51 3.55 -23.68
C PHE A 70 6.18 3.80 -25.03
N THR A 71 7.24 4.61 -25.04
CA THR A 71 7.93 4.99 -26.29
C THR A 71 9.03 4.01 -26.68
N SER A 72 9.68 3.36 -25.70
CA SER A 72 10.77 2.40 -25.94
C SER A 72 10.81 1.32 -24.89
N ILE A 73 10.59 0.08 -25.29
CA ILE A 73 10.65 -1.09 -24.40
C ILE A 73 12.07 -1.29 -23.86
N ASP A 74 13.11 -1.05 -24.64
CA ASP A 74 14.50 -1.18 -24.18
C ASP A 74 14.84 -0.16 -23.09
N LYS A 75 14.44 1.11 -23.28
CA LYS A 75 14.59 2.13 -22.24
C LYS A 75 13.79 1.75 -20.99
N LEU A 76 12.56 1.26 -21.15
CA LEU A 76 11.70 0.84 -20.04
C LEU A 76 12.34 -0.28 -19.21
N ILE A 77 12.87 -1.31 -19.87
CA ILE A 77 13.60 -2.40 -19.22
C ILE A 77 14.82 -1.85 -18.45
N ARG A 78 15.57 -0.93 -19.07
CA ARG A 78 16.74 -0.31 -18.43
C ARG A 78 16.38 0.43 -17.15
N VAL A 79 15.36 1.27 -17.18
CA VAL A 79 14.97 2.06 -16.00
C VAL A 79 14.36 1.20 -14.91
N PHE A 80 13.66 0.11 -15.24
CA PHE A 80 13.18 -0.85 -14.26
C PHE A 80 14.34 -1.60 -13.57
N LYS A 81 15.41 -1.95 -14.29
CA LYS A 81 16.61 -2.52 -13.68
C LYS A 81 17.26 -1.54 -12.70
N ILE A 82 17.42 -0.28 -13.09
CA ILE A 82 17.97 0.77 -12.21
C ILE A 82 17.10 0.97 -10.96
N SER A 83 15.77 0.97 -11.13
CA SER A 83 14.82 1.04 -10.01
C SER A 83 15.02 -0.10 -9.01
N LYS A 84 15.15 -1.33 -9.52
CA LYS A 84 15.39 -2.53 -8.70
C LYS A 84 16.73 -2.45 -7.94
N GLU A 85 17.81 -2.04 -8.60
CA GLU A 85 19.13 -1.85 -8.00
C GLU A 85 19.11 -0.79 -6.89
N LYS A 86 18.37 0.30 -7.12
CA LYS A 86 18.18 1.38 -6.15
C LYS A 86 17.16 1.06 -5.05
N LYS A 87 16.44 -0.06 -5.16
CA LYS A 87 15.35 -0.45 -4.26
C LYS A 87 14.24 0.59 -4.16
N ILE A 88 13.97 1.31 -5.26
CA ILE A 88 12.86 2.25 -5.39
C ILE A 88 11.74 1.54 -6.16
N PRO A 89 10.68 1.04 -5.50
CA PRO A 89 9.64 0.27 -6.17
C PRO A 89 8.80 1.12 -7.11
N ILE A 90 8.27 0.46 -8.15
CA ILE A 90 7.40 1.07 -9.15
C ILE A 90 6.05 0.36 -9.15
N ALA A 91 4.96 1.14 -9.16
CA ALA A 91 3.59 0.68 -9.36
C ALA A 91 2.98 1.39 -10.59
N ILE A 92 2.20 0.64 -11.39
CA ILE A 92 1.68 1.13 -12.68
C ILE A 92 0.19 0.81 -12.81
N VAL A 93 -0.60 1.82 -13.17
CA VAL A 93 -1.90 1.64 -13.82
C VAL A 93 -1.67 1.81 -15.32
N LYS A 94 -1.68 0.70 -16.06
CA LYS A 94 -1.57 0.69 -17.53
C LYS A 94 -2.95 0.44 -18.12
N VAL A 95 -3.49 1.45 -18.81
CA VAL A 95 -4.80 1.35 -19.49
C VAL A 95 -4.67 0.87 -20.94
N GLY A 96 -5.79 0.47 -21.54
CA GLY A 96 -5.83 -0.02 -22.92
C GLY A 96 -5.98 -1.54 -23.07
N ARG A 97 -6.45 -2.25 -22.03
CA ARG A 97 -6.68 -3.71 -22.06
C ARG A 97 -7.85 -4.11 -22.94
N SER A 98 -8.96 -3.40 -22.85
CA SER A 98 -10.16 -3.69 -23.64
C SER A 98 -10.07 -3.06 -25.03
N LYS A 99 -10.82 -3.61 -25.98
CA LYS A 99 -10.95 -3.03 -27.32
C LYS A 99 -11.42 -1.58 -27.27
N VAL A 100 -12.42 -1.29 -26.46
CA VAL A 100 -12.95 0.07 -26.25
C VAL A 100 -11.88 1.00 -25.71
N ALA A 101 -11.12 0.60 -24.71
CA ALA A 101 -10.06 1.40 -24.15
C ALA A 101 -8.92 1.66 -25.17
N SER A 102 -8.54 0.64 -25.96
CA SER A 102 -7.53 0.79 -27.01
C SER A 102 -7.96 1.76 -28.11
N GLU A 103 -9.23 1.69 -28.54
CA GLU A 103 -9.79 2.61 -29.53
C GLU A 103 -9.84 4.06 -29.00
N THR A 104 -10.21 4.22 -27.71
CA THR A 104 -10.22 5.53 -27.05
C THR A 104 -8.82 6.14 -27.02
N ILE A 105 -7.79 5.37 -26.62
CA ILE A 105 -6.41 5.82 -26.60
C ILE A 105 -5.92 6.20 -27.99
N LEU A 106 -6.20 5.38 -29.00
CA LEU A 106 -5.79 5.66 -30.38
C LEU A 106 -6.37 6.97 -30.90
N THR A 107 -7.64 7.24 -30.61
CA THR A 107 -8.32 8.47 -31.04
C THR A 107 -7.85 9.70 -30.26
N HIS A 108 -7.47 9.54 -28.98
CA HIS A 108 -7.11 10.65 -28.09
C HIS A 108 -5.64 11.04 -28.17
N THR A 109 -4.72 10.07 -28.23
CA THR A 109 -3.26 10.34 -28.18
C THR A 109 -2.50 9.85 -29.40
N GLY A 110 -3.15 9.12 -30.31
CA GLY A 110 -2.50 8.50 -31.48
C GLY A 110 -1.57 7.35 -31.12
N SER A 111 -1.55 6.93 -29.86
CA SER A 111 -0.65 5.88 -29.39
C SER A 111 -1.26 4.49 -29.60
N LEU A 112 -0.44 3.55 -30.07
CA LEU A 112 -0.82 2.13 -30.08
C LEU A 112 -0.64 1.55 -28.68
N SER A 113 -1.72 0.96 -28.12
CA SER A 113 -1.70 0.44 -26.73
C SER A 113 -0.78 -0.78 -26.53
N GLY A 114 -0.31 -1.40 -27.61
CA GLY A 114 0.49 -2.62 -27.57
C GLY A 114 -0.32 -3.85 -27.12
N LYS A 115 0.33 -5.04 -27.14
CA LYS A 115 -0.29 -6.27 -26.65
C LYS A 115 -0.16 -6.36 -25.13
N GLU A 116 -1.28 -6.31 -24.41
CA GLU A 116 -1.34 -6.24 -22.95
C GLU A 116 -0.66 -7.42 -22.23
N ASN A 117 -0.77 -8.62 -22.78
CA ASN A 117 -0.10 -9.80 -22.24
C ASN A 117 1.44 -9.68 -22.23
N ILE A 118 2.01 -8.89 -23.14
CA ILE A 118 3.45 -8.61 -23.17
C ILE A 118 3.83 -7.68 -22.01
N TYR A 119 3.00 -6.66 -21.74
CA TYR A 119 3.23 -5.78 -20.60
C TYR A 119 3.06 -6.50 -19.26
N ASP A 120 2.07 -7.38 -19.12
CA ASP A 120 1.91 -8.20 -17.92
C ASP A 120 3.15 -9.06 -17.64
N ALA A 121 3.64 -9.74 -18.68
CA ALA A 121 4.84 -10.56 -18.57
C ALA A 121 6.09 -9.71 -18.24
N LEU A 122 6.23 -8.54 -18.86
CA LEU A 122 7.33 -7.62 -18.60
C LEU A 122 7.31 -7.11 -17.16
N PHE A 123 6.18 -6.59 -16.69
CA PHE A 123 6.06 -6.04 -15.35
C PHE A 123 6.32 -7.13 -14.29
N LYS A 124 5.74 -8.31 -14.45
CA LYS A 124 6.00 -9.46 -13.58
C LYS A 124 7.49 -9.83 -13.55
N ARG A 125 8.14 -9.94 -14.71
CA ARG A 125 9.58 -10.26 -14.81
C ARG A 125 10.46 -9.20 -14.16
N MET A 126 10.09 -7.94 -14.28
CA MET A 126 10.87 -6.82 -13.75
C MET A 126 10.55 -6.50 -12.27
N GLY A 127 9.53 -7.14 -11.68
CA GLY A 127 9.09 -6.87 -10.31
C GLY A 127 8.39 -5.52 -10.16
N VAL A 128 7.71 -5.07 -11.22
CA VAL A 128 6.89 -3.85 -11.23
C VAL A 128 5.45 -4.24 -10.89
N ALA A 129 4.85 -3.59 -9.93
CA ALA A 129 3.49 -3.86 -9.52
C ALA A 129 2.50 -3.25 -10.50
N ARG A 130 1.54 -4.04 -10.99
CA ARG A 130 0.45 -3.57 -11.84
C ARG A 130 -0.82 -3.42 -11.01
N CYS A 131 -1.39 -2.22 -11.02
CA CYS A 131 -2.64 -1.88 -10.37
C CYS A 131 -3.77 -1.76 -11.40
N GLU A 132 -4.98 -2.08 -11.00
CA GLU A 132 -6.18 -1.97 -11.84
C GLU A 132 -6.84 -0.59 -11.70
N THR A 133 -6.70 0.04 -10.53
CA THR A 133 -7.37 1.30 -10.20
C THR A 133 -6.39 2.33 -9.61
N LEU A 134 -6.79 3.61 -9.63
CA LEU A 134 -6.03 4.68 -8.95
C LEU A 134 -6.06 4.50 -7.42
N SER A 135 -7.11 3.91 -6.88
CA SER A 135 -7.20 3.58 -5.45
C SER A 135 -6.13 2.57 -5.05
N GLU A 136 -6.02 1.45 -5.77
CA GLU A 136 -4.96 0.46 -5.55
C GLU A 136 -3.57 1.07 -5.70
N LEU A 137 -3.36 1.89 -6.75
CA LEU A 137 -2.09 2.58 -6.94
C LEU A 137 -1.74 3.45 -5.73
N THR A 138 -2.70 4.21 -5.21
CA THR A 138 -2.48 5.11 -4.06
C THR A 138 -2.15 4.33 -2.80
N GLU A 139 -2.89 3.25 -2.50
CA GLU A 139 -2.65 2.41 -1.33
C GLU A 139 -1.29 1.71 -1.41
N LEU A 140 -0.96 1.14 -2.57
CA LEU A 140 0.33 0.47 -2.77
C LEU A 140 1.50 1.44 -2.67
N LEU A 141 1.35 2.67 -3.16
CA LEU A 141 2.39 3.70 -3.03
C LEU A 141 2.59 4.15 -1.59
N LYS A 142 1.54 4.20 -0.75
CA LYS A 142 1.71 4.42 0.70
C LYS A 142 2.52 3.30 1.34
N TYR A 143 2.22 2.04 0.97
CA TYR A 143 2.98 0.88 1.42
C TYR A 143 4.46 0.96 0.98
N PHE A 144 4.70 1.23 -0.29
CA PHE A 144 6.05 1.38 -0.82
C PHE A 144 6.82 2.55 -0.19
N HIS A 145 6.14 3.66 0.11
CA HIS A 145 6.76 4.80 0.77
C HIS A 145 7.28 4.45 2.17
N THR A 146 6.53 3.67 2.93
CA THR A 146 6.86 3.34 4.33
C THR A 146 7.78 2.13 4.45
N HIS A 147 7.58 1.09 3.63
CA HIS A 147 8.26 -0.20 3.78
C HIS A 147 9.20 -0.55 2.62
N GLY A 148 9.04 0.09 1.46
CA GLY A 148 9.76 -0.32 0.26
C GLY A 148 9.26 -1.67 -0.27
N VAL A 149 10.19 -2.50 -0.75
CA VAL A 149 9.87 -3.84 -1.26
C VAL A 149 9.90 -4.85 -0.11
N ILE A 150 8.86 -5.69 -0.01
CA ILE A 150 8.83 -6.80 0.96
C ILE A 150 9.83 -7.91 0.58
N SER A 151 10.39 -8.55 1.59
CA SER A 151 11.45 -9.55 1.41
C SER A 151 10.93 -10.96 1.09
N ASN A 152 9.69 -11.26 1.48
CA ASN A 152 9.04 -12.56 1.25
C ASN A 152 7.51 -12.39 1.25
N ASP A 153 6.79 -13.46 0.89
CA ASP A 153 5.33 -13.50 0.74
C ASP A 153 4.57 -13.85 2.03
N GLN A 154 5.24 -13.97 3.17
CA GLN A 154 4.60 -14.31 4.43
C GLN A 154 4.03 -13.06 5.12
N ILE A 155 2.73 -12.90 5.02
CA ILE A 155 1.99 -11.82 5.65
C ILE A 155 1.23 -12.30 6.87
N SER A 156 0.87 -11.35 7.71
CA SER A 156 -0.04 -11.57 8.82
C SER A 156 -0.95 -10.39 9.05
N ILE A 157 -2.18 -10.69 9.43
CA ILE A 157 -3.18 -9.68 9.76
C ILE A 157 -3.80 -10.06 11.10
N MET A 158 -4.03 -9.08 11.96
CA MET A 158 -4.76 -9.22 13.21
C MET A 158 -5.81 -8.13 13.33
N GLY A 159 -6.85 -8.39 14.10
CA GLY A 159 -7.90 -7.40 14.38
C GLY A 159 -8.92 -7.92 15.37
N PRO A 160 -9.86 -7.07 15.81
CA PRO A 160 -10.86 -7.44 16.81
C PRO A 160 -12.10 -8.15 16.25
N SER A 161 -12.19 -8.31 14.91
CA SER A 161 -13.38 -8.79 14.21
C SER A 161 -13.12 -10.11 13.47
N GLY A 162 -13.81 -11.17 13.89
CA GLY A 162 -13.78 -12.46 13.19
C GLY A 162 -14.35 -12.40 11.78
N GLY A 163 -15.34 -11.53 11.54
CA GLY A 163 -15.89 -11.29 10.21
C GLY A 163 -14.86 -10.72 9.25
N ASP A 164 -14.06 -9.74 9.69
CA ASP A 164 -12.97 -9.17 8.90
C ASP A 164 -11.90 -10.23 8.59
N MET A 165 -11.56 -11.06 9.57
CA MET A 165 -10.57 -12.13 9.37
C MET A 165 -11.06 -13.17 8.37
N ALA A 166 -12.36 -13.48 8.34
CA ALA A 166 -12.96 -14.37 7.35
C ALA A 166 -12.93 -13.76 5.94
N MET A 167 -13.35 -12.50 5.77
CA MET A 167 -13.28 -11.80 4.48
C MET A 167 -11.84 -11.70 3.95
N LEU A 168 -10.87 -11.47 4.82
CA LEU A 168 -9.45 -11.46 4.45
C LEU A 168 -8.96 -12.85 4.02
N GLY A 169 -9.48 -13.92 4.62
CA GLY A 169 -9.20 -15.29 4.19
C GLY A 169 -9.64 -15.53 2.75
N ASP A 170 -10.87 -15.15 2.41
CA ASP A 170 -11.43 -15.26 1.05
C ASP A 170 -10.65 -14.40 0.05
N ALA A 171 -10.31 -13.16 0.42
CA ALA A 171 -9.52 -12.29 -0.43
C ALA A 171 -8.10 -12.84 -0.68
N ALA A 172 -7.48 -13.41 0.34
CA ALA A 172 -6.14 -14.01 0.24
C ALA A 172 -6.13 -15.21 -0.71
N GLU A 173 -7.16 -16.06 -0.68
CA GLU A 173 -7.29 -17.19 -1.60
C GLU A 173 -7.41 -16.71 -3.04
N THR A 174 -8.28 -15.72 -3.29
CA THR A 174 -8.45 -15.10 -4.62
C THR A 174 -7.16 -14.50 -5.16
N LEU A 175 -6.35 -13.88 -4.31
CA LEU A 175 -5.09 -13.24 -4.65
C LEU A 175 -3.87 -14.17 -4.58
N ASN A 176 -4.09 -15.46 -4.24
CA ASN A 176 -3.03 -16.44 -3.99
C ASN A 176 -1.97 -15.95 -2.95
N LEU A 177 -2.44 -15.22 -1.93
CA LEU A 177 -1.61 -14.77 -0.83
C LEU A 177 -1.49 -15.88 0.22
N LYS A 178 -0.35 -15.93 0.93
CA LYS A 178 -0.10 -16.92 1.97
C LYS A 178 0.07 -16.25 3.32
N PHE A 179 -0.77 -16.66 4.28
CA PHE A 179 -0.55 -16.28 5.66
C PHE A 179 0.59 -17.08 6.27
N GLY A 180 1.52 -16.39 6.93
CA GLY A 180 2.64 -17.02 7.62
C GLY A 180 2.18 -17.89 8.80
N LYS A 181 2.85 -19.00 9.06
CA LYS A 181 2.55 -19.87 10.21
C LYS A 181 3.08 -19.26 11.50
N ILE A 182 2.21 -19.16 12.52
CA ILE A 182 2.61 -18.70 13.85
C ILE A 182 3.50 -19.76 14.51
N LYS A 183 4.66 -19.34 15.01
CA LYS A 183 5.58 -20.22 15.73
C LYS A 183 4.94 -20.81 16.99
N PRO A 184 5.12 -22.12 17.32
CA PRO A 184 4.46 -22.78 18.46
C PRO A 184 4.68 -22.04 19.78
N GLN A 185 5.89 -21.55 20.05
CA GLN A 185 6.20 -20.81 21.27
C GLN A 185 5.39 -19.51 21.33
N ILE A 186 5.29 -18.76 20.22
CA ILE A 186 4.52 -17.51 20.15
C ILE A 186 3.03 -17.79 20.33
N LYS A 187 2.52 -18.88 19.73
CA LYS A 187 1.15 -19.34 19.94
C LYS A 187 0.84 -19.59 21.41
N ASN A 188 1.75 -20.25 22.13
CA ASN A 188 1.62 -20.50 23.56
C ASN A 188 1.68 -19.21 24.40
N ASP A 189 2.57 -18.29 24.06
CA ASP A 189 2.69 -17.03 24.77
C ASP A 189 1.47 -16.11 24.54
N LEU A 190 0.90 -16.11 23.32
CA LEU A 190 -0.35 -15.39 23.03
C LEU A 190 -1.54 -15.93 23.82
N LYS A 191 -1.63 -17.26 24.00
CA LYS A 191 -2.69 -17.87 24.83
C LYS A 191 -2.63 -17.46 26.30
N LYS A 192 -1.47 -17.12 26.83
CA LYS A 192 -1.30 -16.68 28.24
C LYS A 192 -1.78 -15.27 28.49
N VAL A 193 -1.77 -14.41 27.46
CA VAL A 193 -2.12 -12.98 27.58
C VAL A 193 -3.49 -12.65 27.02
N ASN A 194 -4.10 -13.56 26.28
CA ASN A 194 -5.44 -13.38 25.73
C ASN A 194 -6.47 -14.24 26.48
N HIS A 195 -7.74 -13.86 26.36
CA HIS A 195 -8.84 -14.62 26.95
C HIS A 195 -8.84 -16.08 26.42
N PRO A 196 -9.16 -17.10 27.26
CA PRO A 196 -9.16 -18.51 26.85
C PRO A 196 -10.01 -18.83 25.61
N GLY A 197 -11.05 -18.04 25.34
CA GLY A 197 -11.90 -18.18 24.16
C GLY A 197 -11.25 -17.69 22.84
N VAL A 198 -10.08 -17.01 22.89
CA VAL A 198 -9.38 -16.51 21.72
C VAL A 198 -8.58 -17.64 21.06
N ILE A 199 -8.89 -17.93 19.79
CA ILE A 199 -8.17 -18.92 19.00
C ILE A 199 -7.01 -18.24 18.27
N VAL A 200 -5.78 -18.60 18.62
CA VAL A 200 -4.58 -18.05 17.98
C VAL A 200 -4.36 -18.68 16.61
N SER A 201 -4.59 -17.90 15.56
CA SER A 201 -4.47 -18.26 14.14
C SER A 201 -3.80 -17.14 13.34
N ASN A 202 -3.63 -17.29 12.07
CA ASN A 202 -3.29 -16.22 11.13
C ASN A 202 -4.16 -16.37 9.87
N PRO A 203 -5.07 -15.46 9.58
CA PRO A 203 -5.34 -14.20 10.29
C PRO A 203 -5.73 -14.39 11.76
N PHE A 204 -5.43 -13.39 12.61
CA PHE A 204 -5.62 -13.48 14.04
C PHE A 204 -6.78 -12.61 14.52
N ASP A 205 -7.92 -13.26 14.83
CA ASP A 205 -9.03 -12.63 15.55
C ASP A 205 -8.67 -12.49 17.03
N MET A 206 -8.32 -11.28 17.45
CA MET A 206 -8.03 -10.98 18.85
C MET A 206 -9.30 -10.88 19.71
N GLN A 207 -10.46 -10.76 19.05
CA GLN A 207 -11.75 -10.44 19.67
C GLN A 207 -11.69 -9.15 20.52
N THR A 208 -12.74 -8.83 21.24
CA THR A 208 -12.85 -7.58 22.01
C THR A 208 -12.68 -7.78 23.52
N TYR A 209 -12.32 -8.98 23.99
CA TYR A 209 -12.18 -9.24 25.43
C TYR A 209 -11.20 -8.30 26.15
N ASN A 210 -10.14 -7.87 25.46
CA ASN A 210 -9.12 -6.99 26.02
C ASN A 210 -9.28 -5.54 25.55
N TRP A 211 -10.43 -5.16 24.95
CA TRP A 211 -10.62 -3.84 24.35
C TRP A 211 -10.30 -2.70 25.31
N ASN A 212 -10.76 -2.80 26.56
CA ASN A 212 -10.56 -1.81 27.60
C ASN A 212 -9.23 -1.98 28.37
N ASP A 213 -8.31 -2.82 27.89
CA ASP A 213 -6.98 -3.03 28.48
C ASP A 213 -5.88 -2.80 27.40
N PRO A 214 -5.55 -1.52 27.09
CA PRO A 214 -4.54 -1.20 26.10
C PRO A 214 -3.15 -1.76 26.41
N ASP A 215 -2.83 -1.99 27.68
CA ASP A 215 -1.54 -2.55 28.07
C ASP A 215 -1.46 -4.06 27.77
N ASN A 216 -2.55 -4.77 27.89
CA ASN A 216 -2.62 -6.17 27.50
C ASN A 216 -2.63 -6.33 25.97
N ILE A 217 -3.31 -5.43 25.26
CA ILE A 217 -3.24 -5.33 23.79
C ILE A 217 -1.79 -5.07 23.35
N GLU A 218 -1.06 -4.15 24.01
CA GLU A 218 0.36 -3.92 23.73
C GLU A 218 1.22 -5.19 23.91
N LYS A 219 0.95 -5.98 24.96
CA LYS A 219 1.63 -7.28 25.17
C LYS A 219 1.34 -8.25 24.04
N THR A 220 0.08 -8.33 23.60
CA THR A 220 -0.34 -9.16 22.47
C THR A 220 0.43 -8.76 21.20
N PHE A 221 0.49 -7.46 20.87
CA PHE A 221 1.29 -6.98 19.74
C PHE A 221 2.77 -7.33 19.86
N LYS A 222 3.39 -7.06 21.02
CA LYS A 222 4.81 -7.40 21.26
C LYS A 222 5.12 -8.88 21.05
N ILE A 223 4.24 -9.77 21.48
CA ILE A 223 4.41 -11.20 21.29
C ILE A 223 4.22 -11.57 19.83
N PHE A 224 3.17 -11.05 19.18
CA PHE A 224 2.84 -11.39 17.80
C PHE A 224 3.92 -10.98 16.80
N PHE A 225 4.51 -9.81 16.98
CA PHE A 225 5.59 -9.30 16.13
C PHE A 225 6.89 -10.15 16.16
N LYS A 226 7.10 -10.97 17.20
CA LYS A 226 8.23 -11.92 17.27
C LYS A 226 8.18 -13.03 16.23
N ASN A 227 7.06 -13.22 15.52
CA ASN A 227 6.98 -14.13 14.37
C ASN A 227 7.89 -13.73 13.22
N ASN A 228 8.19 -12.44 13.10
CA ASN A 228 9.06 -11.89 12.06
C ASN A 228 8.53 -12.10 10.64
N PHE A 229 7.20 -11.90 10.45
CA PHE A 229 6.59 -11.88 9.13
C PHE A 229 7.07 -10.67 8.33
N SER A 230 7.00 -10.74 7.02
CA SER A 230 7.42 -9.64 6.13
C SER A 230 6.51 -8.41 6.21
N SER A 231 5.23 -8.64 6.53
CA SER A 231 4.25 -7.59 6.81
C SER A 231 3.30 -8.06 7.92
N ILE A 232 3.02 -7.18 8.88
CA ILE A 232 2.08 -7.41 9.97
C ILE A 232 1.10 -6.24 9.99
N SER A 233 -0.18 -6.53 9.77
CA SER A 233 -1.21 -5.50 9.71
C SER A 233 -2.17 -5.62 10.89
N LEU A 234 -2.54 -4.47 11.45
CA LEU A 234 -3.72 -4.35 12.32
C LEU A 234 -4.89 -3.90 11.45
N MET A 235 -5.98 -4.67 11.47
CA MET A 235 -7.23 -4.29 10.82
C MET A 235 -8.14 -3.65 11.84
N LEU A 236 -8.55 -2.41 11.58
CA LEU A 236 -9.34 -1.61 12.49
C LEU A 236 -10.12 -0.54 11.72
N ASP A 237 -11.45 -0.58 11.82
CA ASP A 237 -12.32 0.47 11.35
C ASP A 237 -12.65 1.44 12.48
N PHE A 238 -12.90 2.70 12.12
CA PHE A 238 -13.11 3.78 13.06
C PHE A 238 -14.57 4.23 13.01
N PRO A 239 -15.19 4.55 14.16
CA PRO A 239 -16.50 5.15 14.18
C PRO A 239 -16.44 6.59 13.62
N ASN A 240 -17.61 7.13 13.29
CA ASN A 240 -17.70 8.53 12.91
C ASN A 240 -17.38 9.41 14.13
N MET A 241 -16.27 10.14 14.08
CA MET A 241 -15.76 11.01 15.14
C MET A 241 -16.70 12.17 15.51
N GLU A 242 -17.59 12.57 14.61
CA GLU A 242 -18.59 13.60 14.90
C GLU A 242 -19.71 13.08 15.83
N LYS A 243 -19.85 11.76 15.96
CA LYS A 243 -20.94 11.09 16.67
C LYS A 243 -20.46 10.21 17.83
N CYS A 244 -19.20 9.86 17.86
CA CYS A 244 -18.66 8.89 18.81
C CYS A 244 -17.31 9.38 19.35
N ASP A 245 -17.05 9.08 20.61
CA ASP A 245 -15.71 9.15 21.18
C ASP A 245 -14.81 8.07 20.55
N THR A 246 -13.59 8.42 20.24
CA THR A 246 -12.60 7.53 19.59
C THR A 246 -11.35 7.27 20.42
N ASP A 247 -11.32 7.70 21.68
CA ASP A 247 -10.13 7.61 22.55
C ASP A 247 -9.61 6.16 22.68
N GLU A 248 -10.50 5.18 22.74
CA GLU A 248 -10.12 3.77 22.82
C GLU A 248 -9.42 3.31 21.53
N TRP A 249 -9.91 3.73 20.36
CA TRP A 249 -9.28 3.43 19.06
C TRP A 249 -7.91 4.08 18.96
N ASP A 250 -7.80 5.35 19.35
CA ASP A 250 -6.53 6.08 19.36
C ASP A 250 -5.51 5.40 20.27
N ALA A 251 -5.92 4.95 21.45
CA ALA A 251 -5.08 4.23 22.40
C ALA A 251 -4.55 2.91 21.79
N ILE A 252 -5.40 2.13 21.13
CA ILE A 252 -5.01 0.88 20.46
C ILE A 252 -4.01 1.15 19.32
N VAL A 253 -4.27 2.16 18.50
CA VAL A 253 -3.37 2.57 17.41
C VAL A 253 -2.02 3.02 17.95
N ASP A 254 -1.99 3.78 19.05
CA ASP A 254 -0.75 4.22 19.70
C ASP A 254 0.08 3.03 20.21
N LYS A 255 -0.56 2.03 20.82
CA LYS A 255 0.12 0.79 21.23
C LYS A 255 0.65 0.01 20.03
N PHE A 256 -0.13 -0.08 18.94
CA PHE A 256 0.31 -0.73 17.72
C PHE A 256 1.52 -0.03 17.10
N ILE A 257 1.45 1.28 16.91
CA ILE A 257 2.55 2.11 16.38
C ILE A 257 3.81 1.94 17.22
N LYS A 258 3.68 2.02 18.56
CA LYS A 258 4.80 1.86 19.51
C LYS A 258 5.56 0.55 19.30
N VAL A 259 4.83 -0.53 19.02
CA VAL A 259 5.42 -1.85 18.76
C VAL A 259 5.94 -1.96 17.34
N ALA A 260 5.08 -1.70 16.35
CA ALA A 260 5.37 -1.91 14.92
C ALA A 260 6.55 -1.08 14.42
N LYS A 261 6.73 0.15 14.94
CA LYS A 261 7.86 1.04 14.60
C LYS A 261 9.23 0.39 14.82
N LYS A 262 9.35 -0.53 15.79
CA LYS A 262 10.61 -1.25 16.09
C LYS A 262 10.95 -2.28 15.02
N TYR A 263 9.93 -2.86 14.37
CA TYR A 263 10.08 -3.94 13.39
C TYR A 263 10.06 -3.44 11.95
N LYS A 264 9.57 -2.22 11.71
CA LYS A 264 9.53 -1.55 10.38
C LYS A 264 8.74 -2.33 9.31
N ASN A 265 7.72 -3.08 9.72
CA ASN A 265 6.90 -3.92 8.84
C ASN A 265 5.41 -3.87 9.20
N GLY A 266 4.98 -2.83 9.93
CA GLY A 266 3.61 -2.67 10.40
C GLY A 266 2.74 -1.86 9.45
N SER A 267 1.49 -2.27 9.27
CA SER A 267 0.45 -1.53 8.55
C SER A 267 -0.83 -1.45 9.36
N LEU A 268 -1.59 -0.39 9.18
CA LEU A 268 -2.95 -0.25 9.70
C LEU A 268 -3.90 -0.33 8.51
N ILE A 269 -4.91 -1.20 8.56
CA ILE A 269 -5.85 -1.40 7.46
C ILE A 269 -7.25 -1.09 7.97
N SER A 270 -8.05 -0.31 7.22
CA SER A 270 -9.49 -0.24 7.41
C SER A 270 -10.22 -1.08 6.36
N SER A 271 -11.30 -1.76 6.75
CA SER A 271 -12.09 -2.59 5.82
C SER A 271 -12.81 -1.72 4.78
N LEU A 272 -13.33 -0.59 5.23
CA LEU A 272 -13.91 0.43 4.37
C LEU A 272 -12.88 1.52 4.04
N SER A 273 -12.98 2.06 2.83
CA SER A 273 -11.97 3.02 2.32
C SER A 273 -12.06 4.43 2.90
N ASP A 274 -13.08 4.74 3.67
CA ASP A 274 -13.41 6.08 4.19
C ASP A 274 -13.50 6.18 5.71
N THR A 275 -13.32 5.07 6.45
CA THR A 275 -13.47 5.07 7.91
C THR A 275 -12.22 5.55 8.65
N MET A 276 -11.02 5.43 8.07
CA MET A 276 -9.79 5.80 8.77
C MET A 276 -9.59 7.33 8.82
N PRO A 277 -9.61 7.96 10.00
CA PRO A 277 -9.49 9.41 10.14
C PRO A 277 -8.13 9.96 9.66
N LYS A 278 -8.13 11.23 9.20
CA LYS A 278 -6.91 11.87 8.70
C LYS A 278 -5.78 11.90 9.72
N HIS A 279 -6.06 12.24 10.99
CA HIS A 279 -5.03 12.30 12.04
C HIS A 279 -4.37 10.94 12.28
N ILE A 280 -5.14 9.84 12.20
CA ILE A 280 -4.61 8.47 12.30
C ILE A 280 -3.70 8.15 11.11
N ARG A 281 -4.14 8.47 9.87
CA ARG A 281 -3.31 8.26 8.68
C ARG A 281 -1.99 9.01 8.75
N ASP A 282 -2.05 10.29 9.12
CA ASP A 282 -0.87 11.13 9.26
C ASP A 282 0.07 10.62 10.38
N LYS A 283 -0.50 10.22 11.53
CA LYS A 283 0.23 9.60 12.64
C LYS A 283 0.95 8.33 12.20
N CYS A 284 0.28 7.46 11.44
CA CYS A 284 0.86 6.23 10.88
C CYS A 284 2.04 6.56 9.96
N ILE A 285 1.84 7.37 8.92
CA ILE A 285 2.89 7.75 7.96
C ILE A 285 4.12 8.33 8.67
N ASN A 286 3.91 9.27 9.61
CA ASN A 286 4.99 9.92 10.36
C ASN A 286 5.80 8.94 11.23
N ASN A 287 5.24 7.78 11.53
CA ASN A 287 5.90 6.71 12.29
C ASN A 287 6.35 5.51 11.46
N GLY A 288 6.27 5.60 10.13
CA GLY A 288 6.68 4.52 9.20
C GLY A 288 5.72 3.33 9.18
N ILE A 289 4.45 3.56 9.45
CA ILE A 289 3.36 2.59 9.37
C ILE A 289 2.51 2.95 8.15
N SER A 290 2.14 1.98 7.32
CA SER A 290 1.26 2.20 6.17
C SER A 290 -0.20 2.26 6.59
N PRO A 291 -0.91 3.39 6.44
CA PRO A 291 -2.36 3.45 6.65
C PRO A 291 -3.09 3.06 5.35
N LEU A 292 -3.50 1.82 5.23
CA LEU A 292 -4.16 1.27 4.04
C LEU A 292 -5.68 1.32 4.19
N GLN A 293 -6.37 1.77 3.15
CA GLN A 293 -7.80 2.00 3.15
C GLN A 293 -8.51 1.11 2.12
N GLY A 294 -9.31 0.16 2.62
CA GLY A 294 -9.98 -0.87 1.84
C GLY A 294 -9.22 -2.19 1.82
N MET A 295 -9.95 -3.29 1.53
CA MET A 295 -9.42 -4.66 1.51
C MET A 295 -8.80 -5.08 0.17
N LYS A 296 -8.93 -4.27 -0.88
CA LYS A 296 -8.39 -4.55 -2.23
C LYS A 296 -7.23 -3.65 -2.55
#